data_13b3024acd50be469b8e6cdbfdd77b81
#
_entry.id   13b3024acd50be469b8e6cdbfdd77b81
#
_cell.length_a   1.000
_cell.length_b   1.000
_cell.length_c   1.000
_cell.angle_alpha   90.00
_cell.angle_beta   90.00
_cell.angle_gamma   90.00
#
_symmetry.space_group_name_H-M   'P 1'
#
loop_
_entity.id
_entity.type
_entity.pdbx_description
1 polymer ?
#
loop_
_entity_poly.entity_id
_entity_poly.type
_entity_poly.pdbx_seq_one_letter_code
_entity_poly.pdbx_strand_id
1 'polypeptide(L)'
;VKALEAEMSFTLAIVGRPNVGKSTLFNRLVGKKIALVDDQPGVTRDLREGNVKLGDIKFTVIDTAGLEDAKDESLQGRMRALTEHAVEISDICLFMIDARTGVTHMDQTLATILRKNAKNVLLVANKSEGSAGESGTIEAWGLGLGDPISISAEHGEGLEDLLQALMPFADRFEGNMMENLESAKVDIPVGDLDQFDAVSYTHLTLPT
;
A
#
# COMPACT_ATOMS: atom_id res chain seq x y z
N VAL A 1 -14.66 -12.21 -12.40
CA VAL A 1 -15.00 -11.65 -11.07
C VAL A 1 -13.73 -11.46 -10.25
N LYS A 2 -12.85 -12.49 -10.08
CA LYS A 2 -11.58 -12.37 -9.32
C LYS A 2 -10.57 -11.37 -9.91
N ALA A 3 -10.50 -11.23 -11.23
CA ALA A 3 -9.61 -10.24 -11.88
C ALA A 3 -10.10 -8.79 -11.65
N LEU A 4 -11.42 -8.55 -11.65
CA LEU A 4 -11.99 -7.24 -11.32
C LEU A 4 -11.80 -6.85 -9.83
N GLU A 5 -11.80 -7.83 -8.91
CA GLU A 5 -11.59 -7.57 -7.49
C GLU A 5 -10.13 -7.19 -7.18
N ALA A 6 -9.17 -7.64 -7.98
CA ALA A 6 -7.76 -7.23 -7.87
C ALA A 6 -7.52 -5.81 -8.39
N GLU A 7 -8.32 -5.34 -9.35
CA GLU A 7 -8.26 -3.97 -9.87
C GLU A 7 -8.87 -2.91 -8.93
N MET A 8 -9.61 -3.32 -7.88
CA MET A 8 -10.30 -2.43 -6.93
C MET A 8 -9.49 -2.14 -5.66
N SER A 9 -8.18 -2.31 -5.67
CA SER A 9 -7.34 -2.07 -4.50
C SER A 9 -6.23 -1.08 -4.79
N PHE A 10 -6.01 -0.11 -3.89
CA PHE A 10 -4.85 0.76 -3.96
C PHE A 10 -3.60 0.06 -3.41
N THR A 11 -2.43 0.56 -3.78
CA THR A 11 -1.14 0.04 -3.34
C THR A 11 -0.55 0.92 -2.26
N LEU A 12 -0.20 0.31 -1.12
CA LEU A 12 0.42 0.95 0.04
C LEU A 12 1.86 0.46 0.21
N ALA A 13 2.86 1.33 0.02
CA ALA A 13 4.25 0.99 0.29
C ALA A 13 4.66 1.44 1.70
N ILE A 14 5.28 0.53 2.48
CA ILE A 14 5.82 0.87 3.81
C ILE A 14 7.29 1.27 3.63
N VAL A 15 7.60 2.52 3.95
CA VAL A 15 8.94 3.10 3.86
C VAL A 15 9.43 3.62 5.21
N GLY A 16 10.73 3.69 5.41
CA GLY A 16 11.36 4.15 6.65
C GLY A 16 12.72 3.51 6.85
N ARG A 17 13.53 4.06 7.75
CA ARG A 17 14.86 3.54 8.08
C ARG A 17 14.81 2.10 8.60
N PRO A 18 15.93 1.37 8.66
CA PRO A 18 15.99 0.05 9.27
C PRO A 18 15.52 0.05 10.73
N ASN A 19 14.94 -1.07 11.15
CA ASN A 19 14.52 -1.33 12.54
C ASN A 19 13.38 -0.45 13.10
N VAL A 20 12.70 0.36 12.28
CA VAL A 20 11.51 1.11 12.72
C VAL A 20 10.26 0.21 12.90
N GLY A 21 10.30 -1.04 12.41
CA GLY A 21 9.21 -2.00 12.55
C GLY A 21 8.37 -2.22 11.28
N LYS A 22 8.91 -1.89 10.10
CA LYS A 22 8.21 -2.08 8.80
C LYS A 22 7.68 -3.50 8.62
N SER A 23 8.56 -4.49 8.72
CA SER A 23 8.18 -5.92 8.55
C SER A 23 7.26 -6.41 9.68
N THR A 24 7.33 -5.85 10.88
CA THR A 24 6.39 -6.14 11.96
C THR A 24 4.99 -5.67 11.60
N LEU A 25 4.86 -4.43 11.09
CA LEU A 25 3.58 -3.91 10.63
C LEU A 25 3.06 -4.69 9.42
N PHE A 26 3.92 -4.95 8.42
CA PHE A 26 3.59 -5.76 7.25
C PHE A 26 3.00 -7.12 7.66
N ASN A 27 3.74 -7.89 8.49
CA ASN A 27 3.29 -9.20 8.95
C ASN A 27 1.99 -9.13 9.76
N ARG A 28 1.76 -8.04 10.51
CA ARG A 28 0.53 -7.84 11.25
C ARG A 28 -0.66 -7.53 10.35
N LEU A 29 -0.46 -6.74 9.31
CA LEU A 29 -1.50 -6.43 8.33
C LEU A 29 -1.87 -7.66 7.50
N VAL A 30 -0.87 -8.40 7.00
CA VAL A 30 -1.07 -9.61 6.19
C VAL A 30 -1.46 -10.82 7.05
N GLY A 31 -0.92 -10.96 8.25
CA GLY A 31 -1.07 -12.14 9.12
C GLY A 31 -2.37 -12.21 9.94
N LYS A 32 -3.19 -11.18 10.00
CA LYS A 32 -4.57 -11.32 10.49
C LYS A 32 -5.34 -12.11 9.45
N LYS A 33 -5.84 -13.30 9.80
CA LYS A 33 -6.58 -14.34 9.04
C LYS A 33 -7.63 -13.86 8.00
N ILE A 34 -7.41 -12.75 7.34
CA ILE A 34 -8.25 -12.10 6.33
C ILE A 34 -7.45 -11.92 5.02
N ALA A 35 -6.17 -12.27 5.00
CA ALA A 35 -5.36 -12.24 3.79
C ALA A 35 -5.55 -13.55 3.02
N LEU A 36 -6.21 -13.48 1.88
CA LEU A 36 -6.02 -14.45 0.81
C LEU A 36 -4.62 -14.19 0.25
N VAL A 37 -3.63 -14.91 0.79
CA VAL A 37 -2.27 -14.93 0.24
C VAL A 37 -2.34 -15.75 -1.04
N ASP A 38 -2.38 -15.09 -2.19
CA ASP A 38 -1.99 -15.70 -3.45
C ASP A 38 -0.47 -15.50 -3.55
N ASP A 39 0.29 -16.48 -3.08
CA ASP A 39 1.70 -16.62 -3.39
C ASP A 39 1.84 -16.88 -4.91
N GLN A 40 1.86 -15.83 -5.72
CA GLN A 40 2.34 -15.94 -7.10
C GLN A 40 3.86 -15.77 -7.10
N PRO A 41 4.64 -16.85 -7.31
CA PRO A 41 6.08 -16.75 -7.48
C PRO A 41 6.37 -16.17 -8.87
N GLY A 42 6.79 -14.94 -8.95
CA GLY A 42 7.33 -14.46 -10.20
C GLY A 42 7.24 -12.98 -10.53
N VAL A 43 7.57 -12.05 -9.63
CA VAL A 43 8.10 -10.75 -10.02
C VAL A 43 9.03 -10.23 -8.94
N THR A 44 10.32 -10.10 -9.27
CA THR A 44 11.42 -9.51 -8.50
C THR A 44 11.67 -10.04 -7.08
N ARG A 45 12.87 -10.56 -6.86
CA ARG A 45 13.38 -11.22 -5.64
C ARG A 45 13.43 -10.33 -4.37
N ASP A 46 12.97 -9.09 -4.43
CA ASP A 46 13.36 -8.06 -3.46
C ASP A 46 12.18 -7.32 -2.78
N LEU A 47 10.94 -7.41 -3.27
CA LEU A 47 9.76 -6.79 -2.66
C LEU A 47 8.82 -7.86 -2.10
N ARG A 48 8.40 -7.68 -0.84
CA ARG A 48 7.37 -8.52 -0.23
C ARG A 48 6.03 -7.83 -0.40
N GLU A 49 5.12 -8.47 -1.12
CA GLU A 49 3.76 -7.96 -1.34
C GLU A 49 2.75 -8.82 -0.57
N GLY A 50 1.66 -8.20 -0.15
CA GLY A 50 0.57 -8.91 0.50
C GLY A 50 -0.77 -8.19 0.30
N ASN A 51 -1.80 -8.96 0.00
CA ASN A 51 -3.17 -8.44 -0.06
C ASN A 51 -3.74 -8.34 1.35
N VAL A 52 -4.26 -7.18 1.69
CA VAL A 52 -4.81 -6.88 3.02
C VAL A 52 -6.28 -6.51 2.90
N LYS A 53 -7.07 -7.04 3.82
CA LYS A 53 -8.40 -6.53 4.11
C LYS A 53 -8.40 -6.03 5.55
N LEU A 54 -8.58 -4.72 5.72
CA LEU A 54 -8.64 -4.06 7.02
C LEU A 54 -10.00 -3.35 7.17
N GLY A 55 -10.88 -3.89 8.00
CA GLY A 55 -12.29 -3.46 8.01
C GLY A 55 -12.95 -3.76 6.65
N ASP A 56 -13.51 -2.73 6.03
CA ASP A 56 -14.16 -2.84 4.72
C ASP A 56 -13.24 -2.48 3.55
N ILE A 57 -12.03 -1.94 3.82
CA ILE A 57 -11.09 -1.57 2.78
C ILE A 57 -10.18 -2.73 2.39
N LYS A 58 -9.86 -2.80 1.08
CA LYS A 58 -8.90 -3.76 0.50
C LYS A 58 -7.76 -2.99 -0.14
N PHE A 59 -6.53 -3.45 0.07
CA PHE A 59 -5.34 -2.85 -0.53
C PHE A 59 -4.20 -3.85 -0.62
N THR A 60 -3.25 -3.59 -1.50
CA THR A 60 -1.99 -4.33 -1.57
C THR A 60 -0.94 -3.58 -0.75
N VAL A 61 -0.30 -4.25 0.20
CA VAL A 61 0.81 -3.69 0.95
C VAL A 61 2.13 -4.21 0.42
N ILE A 62 3.12 -3.31 0.31
CA ILE A 62 4.50 -3.61 -0.12
C ILE A 62 5.45 -3.27 1.02
N ASP A 63 6.26 -4.25 1.45
CA ASP A 63 7.35 -4.06 2.41
C ASP A 63 8.67 -3.84 1.67
N THR A 64 9.26 -2.67 1.85
CA THR A 64 10.53 -2.32 1.22
C THR A 64 11.76 -2.84 1.99
N ALA A 65 11.59 -3.52 3.13
CA ALA A 65 12.70 -3.99 3.97
C ALA A 65 13.60 -5.03 3.28
N GLY A 66 13.09 -5.79 2.30
CA GLY A 66 13.85 -6.84 1.58
C GLY A 66 14.98 -6.31 0.68
N LEU A 67 14.96 -5.03 0.32
CA LEU A 67 15.95 -4.42 -0.59
C LEU A 67 17.18 -3.85 0.15
N GLU A 68 17.27 -4.01 1.45
CA GLU A 68 18.38 -3.47 2.27
C GLU A 68 19.72 -4.20 2.05
N ASP A 69 19.74 -5.35 1.35
CA ASP A 69 20.90 -6.24 1.20
C ASP A 69 21.82 -5.99 -0.01
N ALA A 70 21.61 -4.94 -0.78
CA ALA A 70 22.48 -4.59 -1.91
C ALA A 70 23.90 -4.17 -1.46
N LYS A 71 24.93 -4.81 -2.00
CA LYS A 71 26.29 -4.86 -1.41
C LYS A 71 27.21 -3.66 -1.66
N ASP A 72 26.89 -2.74 -2.58
CA ASP A 72 27.88 -1.77 -3.09
C ASP A 72 27.57 -0.28 -2.89
N GLU A 73 26.48 0.11 -2.20
CA GLU A 73 26.14 1.50 -1.96
C GLU A 73 26.12 1.83 -0.45
N SER A 74 26.29 3.11 -0.12
CA SER A 74 26.09 3.55 1.25
C SER A 74 24.65 3.28 1.70
N LEU A 75 24.45 3.01 3.00
CA LEU A 75 23.11 2.81 3.57
C LEU A 75 22.14 3.94 3.19
N GLN A 76 22.60 5.19 3.18
CA GLN A 76 21.79 6.35 2.79
C GLN A 76 21.38 6.31 1.30
N GLY A 77 22.30 5.92 0.40
CA GLY A 77 22.02 5.80 -1.03
C GLY A 77 20.98 4.72 -1.30
N ARG A 78 21.11 3.56 -0.66
CA ARG A 78 20.12 2.48 -0.76
C ARG A 78 18.75 2.89 -0.26
N MET A 79 18.68 3.49 0.93
CA MET A 79 17.40 3.94 1.50
C MET A 79 16.72 5.00 0.63
N ARG A 80 17.51 5.87 0.00
CA ARG A 80 16.99 6.85 -0.96
C ARG A 80 16.38 6.16 -2.18
N ALA A 81 17.12 5.27 -2.83
CA ALA A 81 16.66 4.54 -4.01
C ALA A 81 15.39 3.71 -3.71
N LEU A 82 15.35 3.05 -2.56
CA LEU A 82 14.19 2.32 -2.08
C LEU A 82 12.95 3.21 -1.89
N THR A 83 13.15 4.39 -1.31
CA THR A 83 12.06 5.34 -1.09
C THR A 83 11.56 5.92 -2.41
N GLU A 84 12.47 6.27 -3.33
CA GLU A 84 12.11 6.73 -4.68
C GLU A 84 11.33 5.66 -5.44
N HIS A 85 11.79 4.41 -5.40
CA HIS A 85 11.08 3.29 -6.02
C HIS A 85 9.70 3.02 -5.39
N ALA A 86 9.60 3.05 -4.05
CA ALA A 86 8.33 2.90 -3.35
C ALA A 86 7.30 3.97 -3.77
N VAL A 87 7.76 5.21 -3.99
CA VAL A 87 6.92 6.31 -4.48
C VAL A 87 6.40 6.05 -5.90
N GLU A 88 7.21 5.44 -6.76
CA GLU A 88 6.83 5.13 -8.15
C GLU A 88 5.75 4.05 -8.23
N ILE A 89 5.86 3.01 -7.40
CA ILE A 89 5.01 1.81 -7.49
C ILE A 89 3.77 1.86 -6.60
N SER A 90 3.60 2.88 -5.76
CA SER A 90 2.49 2.95 -4.81
C SER A 90 1.60 4.17 -4.98
N ASP A 91 0.34 4.01 -4.57
CA ASP A 91 -0.63 5.10 -4.50
C ASP A 91 -0.47 5.90 -3.21
N ILE A 92 -0.04 5.22 -2.13
CA ILE A 92 0.18 5.79 -0.80
C ILE A 92 1.51 5.29 -0.25
N CYS A 93 2.34 6.19 0.26
CA CYS A 93 3.52 5.85 1.04
C CYS A 93 3.20 5.96 2.54
N LEU A 94 3.32 4.86 3.26
CA LEU A 94 3.26 4.83 4.72
C LEU A 94 4.68 5.04 5.26
N PHE A 95 4.98 6.25 5.70
CA PHE A 95 6.30 6.58 6.22
C PHE A 95 6.37 6.29 7.73
N MET A 96 7.17 5.29 8.09
CA MET A 96 7.33 4.86 9.48
C MET A 96 8.60 5.42 10.12
N ILE A 97 8.43 5.98 11.32
CA ILE A 97 9.53 6.32 12.24
C ILE A 97 9.43 5.50 13.53
N ASP A 98 10.52 5.44 14.28
CA ASP A 98 10.55 4.85 15.62
C ASP A 98 10.39 5.95 16.66
N ALA A 99 9.21 6.03 17.29
CA ALA A 99 8.88 7.06 18.27
C ALA A 99 9.73 7.00 19.54
N ARG A 100 10.25 5.83 19.93
CA ARG A 100 11.16 5.72 21.08
C ARG A 100 12.51 6.36 20.82
N THR A 101 13.01 6.26 19.59
CA THR A 101 14.29 6.84 19.18
C THR A 101 14.16 8.33 18.86
N GLY A 102 12.94 8.77 18.49
CA GLY A 102 12.67 10.10 17.95
C GLY A 102 13.12 10.25 16.49
N VAL A 103 13.04 11.47 15.98
CA VAL A 103 13.38 11.82 14.60
C VAL A 103 14.88 11.87 14.38
N THR A 104 15.38 11.09 13.45
CA THR A 104 16.82 11.07 13.08
C THR A 104 17.07 11.89 11.80
N HIS A 105 18.34 12.16 11.52
CA HIS A 105 18.74 12.83 10.27
C HIS A 105 18.33 12.02 9.01
N MET A 106 18.33 10.68 9.12
CA MET A 106 17.84 9.83 8.03
C MET A 106 16.34 10.00 7.80
N ASP A 107 15.55 10.07 8.85
CA ASP A 107 14.11 10.31 8.75
C ASP A 107 13.82 11.67 8.08
N GLN A 108 14.59 12.71 8.41
CA GLN A 108 14.49 14.03 7.75
C GLN A 108 14.83 13.98 6.27
N THR A 109 15.84 13.19 5.89
CA THR A 109 16.24 12.99 4.49
C THR A 109 15.13 12.30 3.71
N LEU A 110 14.61 11.18 4.23
CA LEU A 110 13.50 10.43 3.61
C LEU A 110 12.21 11.25 3.53
N ALA A 111 11.89 12.01 4.58
CA ALA A 111 10.74 12.92 4.58
C ALA A 111 10.84 13.98 3.48
N THR A 112 12.06 14.49 3.21
CA THR A 112 12.28 15.46 2.14
C THR A 112 12.01 14.85 0.76
N ILE A 113 12.41 13.61 0.52
CA ILE A 113 12.14 12.87 -0.72
C ILE A 113 10.62 12.65 -0.89
N LEU A 114 9.96 12.17 0.16
CA LEU A 114 8.53 11.90 0.16
C LEU A 114 7.70 13.15 -0.10
N ARG A 115 7.99 14.28 0.57
CA ARG A 115 7.30 15.55 0.34
C ARG A 115 7.40 16.05 -1.09
N LYS A 116 8.52 15.76 -1.77
CA LYS A 116 8.77 16.21 -3.13
C LYS A 116 8.12 15.32 -4.18
N ASN A 117 8.11 14.02 -3.96
CA ASN A 117 7.86 13.05 -5.02
C ASN A 117 6.60 12.22 -4.81
N ALA A 118 6.16 11.97 -3.55
CA ALA A 118 5.02 11.12 -3.27
C ALA A 118 3.69 11.87 -3.49
N LYS A 119 2.72 11.15 -4.06
CA LYS A 119 1.34 11.67 -4.26
C LYS A 119 0.60 11.79 -2.92
N ASN A 120 0.70 10.76 -2.10
CA ASN A 120 0.06 10.67 -0.79
C ASN A 120 1.04 10.08 0.20
N VAL A 121 1.15 10.68 1.39
CA VAL A 121 1.99 10.17 2.49
C VAL A 121 1.17 10.12 3.75
N LEU A 122 1.23 9.00 4.48
CA LEU A 122 0.77 8.88 5.85
C LEU A 122 1.99 8.71 6.75
N LEU A 123 2.15 9.61 7.72
CA LEU A 123 3.23 9.54 8.70
C LEU A 123 2.81 8.66 9.87
N VAL A 124 3.61 7.64 10.19
CA VAL A 124 3.34 6.71 11.27
C VAL A 124 4.49 6.72 12.28
N ALA A 125 4.15 7.02 13.53
CA ALA A 125 5.05 6.93 14.68
C ALA A 125 4.85 5.56 15.34
N ASN A 126 5.72 4.60 15.03
CA ASN A 126 5.66 3.25 15.60
C ASN A 126 6.43 3.16 16.93
N LYS A 127 6.11 2.17 17.73
CA LYS A 127 6.63 1.96 19.09
C LYS A 127 6.23 3.11 20.02
N SER A 128 5.01 3.62 19.84
CA SER A 128 4.48 4.77 20.58
C SER A 128 4.01 4.41 21.99
N GLU A 129 4.09 3.15 22.37
CA GLU A 129 3.72 2.70 23.70
C GLU A 129 4.65 3.31 24.78
N GLY A 130 4.02 3.85 25.82
CA GLY A 130 4.69 4.48 26.97
C GLY A 130 5.19 5.91 26.69
N SER A 131 5.67 6.57 27.73
CA SER A 131 6.04 7.99 27.71
C SER A 131 7.18 8.35 26.75
N ALA A 132 8.10 7.42 26.47
CA ALA A 132 9.17 7.64 25.50
C ALA A 132 8.63 7.80 24.07
N GLY A 133 7.52 7.10 23.72
CA GLY A 133 6.90 7.22 22.41
C GLY A 133 6.16 8.54 22.19
N GLU A 134 5.61 9.15 23.25
CA GLU A 134 4.92 10.44 23.14
C GLU A 134 5.84 11.56 22.64
N SER A 135 7.06 11.64 23.18
CA SER A 135 8.04 12.66 22.77
C SER A 135 8.42 12.53 21.30
N GLY A 136 8.71 11.31 20.83
CA GLY A 136 9.08 11.08 19.44
C GLY A 136 7.91 11.31 18.48
N THR A 137 6.68 11.06 18.90
CA THR A 137 5.48 11.41 18.11
C THR A 137 5.35 12.92 17.94
N ILE A 138 5.63 13.69 19.00
CA ILE A 138 5.64 15.18 18.92
C ILE A 138 6.75 15.65 17.98
N GLU A 139 7.96 15.08 18.04
CA GLU A 139 9.05 15.41 17.12
C GLU A 139 8.70 15.11 15.66
N ALA A 140 7.88 14.08 15.40
CA ALA A 140 7.46 13.69 14.06
C ALA A 140 6.70 14.79 13.30
N TRP A 141 5.98 15.67 14.00
CA TRP A 141 5.33 16.84 13.38
C TRP A 141 6.31 17.73 12.62
N GLY A 142 7.56 17.81 13.12
CA GLY A 142 8.63 18.56 12.47
C GLY A 142 9.04 18.05 11.09
N LEU A 143 8.62 16.82 10.71
CA LEU A 143 8.87 16.27 9.39
C LEU A 143 7.96 16.89 8.30
N GLY A 144 6.88 17.59 8.66
CA GLY A 144 6.01 18.30 7.71
C GLY A 144 5.30 17.38 6.71
N LEU A 145 4.85 16.19 7.19
CA LEU A 145 4.12 15.19 6.40
C LEU A 145 2.69 14.98 6.91
N GLY A 146 2.17 15.93 7.69
CA GLY A 146 0.87 15.84 8.35
C GLY A 146 0.96 15.24 9.75
N ASP A 147 -0.21 14.90 10.29
CA ASP A 147 -0.36 14.40 11.66
C ASP A 147 0.20 12.99 11.77
N PRO A 148 1.15 12.72 12.70
CA PRO A 148 1.67 11.38 12.88
C PRO A 148 0.63 10.47 13.54
N ILE A 149 0.40 9.30 12.94
CA ILE A 149 -0.46 8.26 13.49
C ILE A 149 0.38 7.43 14.46
N SER A 150 0.00 7.45 15.73
CA SER A 150 0.68 6.68 16.77
C SER A 150 0.24 5.22 16.75
N ILE A 151 1.19 4.30 16.57
CA ILE A 151 0.90 2.87 16.61
C ILE A 151 1.92 2.10 17.46
N SER A 152 1.54 0.89 17.84
CA SER A 152 2.45 -0.17 18.24
C SER A 152 2.23 -1.38 17.32
N ALA A 153 3.10 -1.53 16.31
CA ALA A 153 3.01 -2.66 15.39
C ALA A 153 3.21 -4.00 16.10
N GLU A 154 3.97 -4.04 17.18
CA GLU A 154 4.20 -5.24 18.00
C GLU A 154 2.95 -5.62 18.80
N HIS A 155 2.26 -4.67 19.41
CA HIS A 155 1.07 -4.92 20.25
C HIS A 155 -0.25 -4.80 19.46
N GLY A 156 -0.24 -4.15 18.31
CA GLY A 156 -1.43 -3.93 17.46
C GLY A 156 -2.28 -2.76 17.91
N GLU A 157 -1.71 -1.85 18.69
CA GLU A 157 -2.34 -0.62 19.13
C GLU A 157 -2.32 0.44 18.01
N GLY A 158 -3.33 1.31 17.94
CA GLY A 158 -3.42 2.41 16.96
C GLY A 158 -3.72 1.96 15.51
N LEU A 159 -3.99 0.67 15.26
CA LEU A 159 -4.34 0.20 13.92
C LEU A 159 -5.72 0.68 13.46
N GLU A 160 -6.59 1.01 14.38
CA GLU A 160 -7.90 1.62 14.08
C GLU A 160 -7.73 3.04 13.55
N ASP A 161 -6.84 3.83 14.15
CA ASP A 161 -6.50 5.17 13.69
C ASP A 161 -5.85 5.12 12.30
N LEU A 162 -4.99 4.13 12.06
CA LEU A 162 -4.42 3.87 10.74
C LEU A 162 -5.52 3.54 9.71
N LEU A 163 -6.50 2.69 10.08
CA LEU A 163 -7.64 2.39 9.23
C LEU A 163 -8.44 3.66 8.89
N GLN A 164 -8.77 4.47 9.88
CA GLN A 164 -9.50 5.72 9.67
C GLN A 164 -8.75 6.68 8.73
N ALA A 165 -7.42 6.75 8.85
CA ALA A 165 -6.59 7.55 7.96
C ALA A 165 -6.53 7.02 6.53
N LEU A 166 -6.73 5.72 6.32
CA LEU A 166 -6.75 5.08 5.00
C LEU A 166 -8.13 5.18 4.31
N MET A 167 -9.23 5.28 5.05
CA MET A 167 -10.59 5.33 4.49
C MET A 167 -10.79 6.40 3.40
N PRO A 168 -10.37 7.66 3.56
CA PRO A 168 -10.57 8.69 2.53
C PRO A 168 -9.85 8.39 1.21
N PHE A 169 -8.78 7.59 1.25
CA PHE A 169 -8.08 7.15 0.04
C PHE A 169 -8.82 6.01 -0.64
N ALA A 170 -9.35 5.05 0.13
CA ALA A 170 -10.17 3.97 -0.39
C ALA A 170 -11.41 4.50 -1.11
N ASP A 171 -12.17 5.40 -0.48
CA ASP A 171 -13.36 6.04 -1.05
C ASP A 171 -13.04 6.77 -2.36
N ARG A 172 -11.93 7.51 -2.40
CA ARG A 172 -11.48 8.23 -3.59
C ARG A 172 -11.07 7.29 -4.71
N PHE A 173 -10.41 6.19 -4.37
CA PHE A 173 -9.96 5.19 -5.34
C PHE A 173 -11.14 4.47 -5.97
N GLU A 174 -12.12 4.07 -5.17
CA GLU A 174 -13.38 3.48 -5.64
C GLU A 174 -14.18 4.46 -6.52
N GLY A 175 -14.28 5.74 -6.12
CA GLY A 175 -14.96 6.78 -6.89
C GLY A 175 -14.34 7.01 -8.26
N ASN A 176 -13.02 7.17 -8.34
CA ASN A 176 -12.31 7.36 -9.60
C ASN A 176 -12.46 6.16 -10.54
N MET A 177 -12.53 4.96 -9.99
CA MET A 177 -12.70 3.74 -10.76
C MET A 177 -14.10 3.62 -11.35
N MET A 178 -15.14 4.00 -10.59
CA MET A 178 -16.52 4.04 -11.08
C MET A 178 -16.67 5.04 -12.24
N GLU A 179 -16.08 6.23 -12.13
CA GLU A 179 -16.09 7.25 -13.21
C GLU A 179 -15.38 6.73 -14.47
N ASN A 180 -14.24 6.04 -14.31
CA ASN A 180 -13.52 5.45 -15.45
C ASN A 180 -14.31 4.32 -16.12
N LEU A 181 -15.02 3.48 -15.36
CA LEU A 181 -15.88 2.43 -15.88
C LEU A 181 -17.11 2.98 -16.60
N GLU A 182 -17.70 4.07 -16.12
CA GLU A 182 -18.80 4.76 -16.78
C GLU A 182 -18.34 5.43 -18.08
N SER A 183 -17.19 6.07 -18.08
CA SER A 183 -16.58 6.68 -19.26
C SER A 183 -16.24 5.64 -20.34
N ALA A 184 -15.74 4.48 -19.96
CA ALA A 184 -15.43 3.38 -20.89
C ALA A 184 -16.68 2.74 -21.53
N LYS A 185 -17.84 2.83 -20.87
CA LYS A 185 -19.12 2.34 -21.43
C LYS A 185 -19.74 3.24 -22.49
N VAL A 186 -19.34 4.51 -22.54
CA VAL A 186 -19.88 5.51 -23.51
C VAL A 186 -19.23 5.38 -24.89
N ASP A 187 -18.08 4.74 -25.01
CA ASP A 187 -17.35 4.57 -26.29
C ASP A 187 -17.67 3.29 -27.07
N ILE A 188 -18.76 2.58 -26.77
CA ILE A 188 -19.24 1.52 -27.64
C ILE A 188 -20.10 2.20 -28.72
N PRO A 189 -19.63 2.31 -29.98
CA PRO A 189 -20.47 2.81 -31.04
C PRO A 189 -21.65 1.87 -31.21
N VAL A 190 -22.87 2.37 -31.02
CA VAL A 190 -24.10 1.69 -31.38
C VAL A 190 -24.17 1.69 -32.92
N GLY A 191 -23.40 0.82 -33.53
CA GLY A 191 -23.31 0.59 -34.95
C GLY A 191 -23.69 -0.86 -35.26
N ASP A 192 -24.84 -1.02 -35.93
CA ASP A 192 -25.30 -2.20 -36.64
C ASP A 192 -25.54 -3.48 -35.83
N LEU A 193 -26.66 -3.51 -35.12
CA LEU A 193 -27.27 -4.74 -34.63
C LEU A 193 -28.16 -5.46 -35.69
N ASP A 194 -28.14 -5.02 -36.96
CA ASP A 194 -29.00 -5.60 -38.03
C ASP A 194 -28.34 -6.68 -38.90
N GLN A 195 -27.17 -7.23 -38.52
CA GLN A 195 -26.50 -8.31 -39.27
C GLN A 195 -25.97 -9.46 -38.39
N PHE A 196 -26.80 -10.01 -37.53
CA PHE A 196 -26.58 -11.37 -37.05
C PHE A 196 -27.75 -12.27 -37.44
N ASP A 197 -27.63 -12.84 -38.62
CA ASP A 197 -28.43 -13.95 -39.07
C ASP A 197 -28.33 -15.13 -38.08
N ALA A 198 -29.48 -15.71 -37.81
CA ALA A 198 -29.66 -16.85 -36.95
C ALA A 198 -28.80 -18.05 -37.36
N VAL A 199 -27.70 -18.28 -36.60
CA VAL A 199 -26.98 -19.56 -36.73
C VAL A 199 -27.62 -20.57 -35.84
N SER A 200 -28.27 -21.54 -36.52
CA SER A 200 -28.89 -22.76 -35.99
C SER A 200 -27.99 -23.48 -35.00
N TYR A 201 -28.46 -23.62 -33.76
CA TYR A 201 -27.96 -24.65 -32.84
C TYR A 201 -28.59 -25.99 -33.20
N THR A 202 -27.84 -26.83 -33.91
CA THR A 202 -28.18 -28.24 -34.06
C THR A 202 -27.13 -29.10 -33.35
N HIS A 203 -27.61 -29.82 -32.34
CA HIS A 203 -27.14 -31.11 -31.82
C HIS A 203 -25.64 -31.33 -31.52
N LEU A 204 -25.30 -31.39 -30.24
CA LEU A 204 -24.25 -32.25 -29.73
C LEU A 204 -24.88 -33.28 -28.77
N THR A 205 -25.09 -34.50 -29.30
CA THR A 205 -25.42 -35.70 -28.54
C THR A 205 -24.17 -36.20 -27.82
N LEU A 206 -24.29 -36.47 -26.52
CA LEU A 206 -23.29 -37.18 -25.73
C LEU A 206 -23.29 -38.68 -26.09
N PRO A 207 -22.14 -39.34 -26.22
CA PRO A 207 -22.06 -40.80 -26.25
C PRO A 207 -22.04 -41.36 -24.82
N THR A 208 -22.75 -42.47 -24.66
CA THR A 208 -22.88 -43.37 -23.51
C THR A 208 -21.53 -43.93 -23.01
#